data_af37857cc32f9df395094eab963c24e5
#
_entry.id   af37857cc32f9df395094eab963c24e5
#
_cell.length_a   1.000
_cell.length_b   1.000
_cell.length_c   1.000
_cell.angle_alpha   90.00
_cell.angle_beta   90.00
_cell.angle_gamma   90.00
#
_symmetry.space_group_name_H-M   'P 1'
#
loop_
_entity.id
_entity.type
_entity.pdbx_description
1 polymer ?
#
loop_
_entity_poly.entity_id
_entity_poly.type
_entity_poly.pdbx_seq_one_letter_code
_entity_poly.pdbx_strand_id
1 'polypeptide(L)'
;PLHTLFPYTTLFRSLPELPPQKRERFQAQFGLSVYDASVLASSREQADYFEKVVSIAGDAKLAANWVMVELGSLLNKQGLEIDEAPVSAEQLGGMLLRIKDNTISGKIAKTVFEAMASGEGNADEIIDKRGLKQVTDSGAISAVLDDMLAANAEQVEQYRAADEAKRGKMFGFFVGQAMKASKGKANPQQVNELLKSKLES
;
A
#
# COMPACT_ATOMS: atom_id res chain seq x y z
N PRO A 1 -16.65 44.33 -42.22
CA PRO A 1 -17.05 43.79 -40.94
C PRO A 1 -16.31 42.51 -40.58
N LEU A 2 -15.72 42.59 -39.57
CA LEU A 2 -14.90 41.79 -38.72
C LEU A 2 -15.66 40.61 -38.14
N HIS A 3 -15.28 39.39 -38.45
CA HIS A 3 -15.41 38.23 -37.53
C HIS A 3 -14.63 37.02 -38.09
N THR A 4 -13.32 37.17 -38.14
CA THR A 4 -12.40 36.03 -38.16
C THR A 4 -11.59 36.05 -36.87
N LEU A 5 -12.25 35.77 -35.77
CA LEU A 5 -11.62 35.56 -34.47
C LEU A 5 -11.83 34.09 -34.08
N PHE A 6 -10.79 33.37 -34.28
CA PHE A 6 -10.07 32.40 -33.48
C PHE A 6 -10.40 30.93 -33.67
N PRO A 7 -9.63 30.24 -34.49
CA PRO A 7 -9.38 28.83 -34.25
C PRO A 7 -8.28 28.57 -33.15
N TYR A 8 -7.61 29.61 -32.65
CA TYR A 8 -6.47 29.45 -31.74
C TYR A 8 -6.83 29.00 -30.32
N THR A 9 -7.99 29.37 -29.83
CA THR A 9 -8.43 28.96 -28.48
C THR A 9 -8.73 27.47 -28.35
N THR A 10 -9.09 26.79 -29.44
CA THR A 10 -9.35 25.34 -29.45
C THR A 10 -8.05 24.56 -29.54
N LEU A 11 -7.03 25.10 -30.20
CA LEU A 11 -5.71 24.45 -30.30
C LEU A 11 -4.96 24.44 -28.97
N PHE A 12 -5.10 25.45 -28.13
CA PHE A 12 -4.47 25.52 -26.82
C PHE A 12 -5.08 24.53 -25.79
N ARG A 13 -6.32 24.07 -26.00
CA ARG A 13 -6.96 23.04 -25.15
C ARG A 13 -6.48 21.64 -25.45
N SER A 14 -5.84 21.40 -26.57
CA SER A 14 -5.33 20.10 -27.01
C SER A 14 -3.83 19.93 -26.79
N LEU A 15 -3.13 20.94 -26.28
CA LEU A 15 -1.71 20.80 -25.93
C LEU A 15 -1.56 19.91 -24.69
N PRO A 16 -0.60 18.99 -24.69
CA PRO A 16 -0.26 18.23 -23.51
C PRO A 16 0.07 19.16 -22.34
N GLU A 17 -0.41 18.82 -21.16
CA GLU A 17 -0.11 19.56 -19.93
C GLU A 17 1.40 19.66 -19.71
N LEU A 18 1.93 20.85 -19.48
CA LEU A 18 3.35 21.07 -19.27
C LEU A 18 3.77 20.58 -17.86
N PRO A 19 5.02 20.13 -17.67
CA PRO A 19 5.50 19.62 -16.38
C PRO A 19 5.25 20.54 -15.17
N PRO A 20 5.42 21.88 -15.24
CA PRO A 20 5.07 22.77 -14.13
C PRO A 20 3.58 22.75 -13.76
N GLN A 21 2.69 22.74 -14.75
CA GLN A 21 1.24 22.68 -14.54
C GLN A 21 0.83 21.33 -13.94
N LYS A 22 1.43 20.23 -14.43
CA LYS A 22 1.21 18.87 -13.90
C LYS A 22 1.64 18.77 -12.45
N ARG A 23 2.75 19.38 -12.04
CA ARG A 23 3.20 19.46 -10.64
C ARG A 23 2.20 20.19 -9.74
N GLU A 24 1.74 21.35 -10.18
CA GLU A 24 0.72 22.12 -9.44
C GLU A 24 -0.58 21.34 -9.30
N ARG A 25 -1.01 20.67 -10.37
CA ARG A 25 -2.20 19.82 -10.34
C ARG A 25 -2.03 18.63 -9.42
N PHE A 26 -0.89 17.95 -9.39
CA PHE A 26 -0.62 16.82 -8.49
C PHE A 26 -0.67 17.24 -7.01
N GLN A 27 -0.19 18.45 -6.69
CA GLN A 27 -0.34 19.01 -5.35
C GLN A 27 -1.79 19.34 -5.02
N ALA A 28 -2.49 20.02 -5.90
CA ALA A 28 -3.86 20.49 -5.68
C ALA A 28 -4.88 19.33 -5.68
N GLN A 29 -4.77 18.41 -6.64
CA GLN A 29 -5.74 17.35 -6.86
C GLN A 29 -5.50 16.15 -5.96
N PHE A 30 -4.24 15.79 -5.75
CA PHE A 30 -3.85 14.56 -5.04
C PHE A 30 -3.30 14.82 -3.63
N GLY A 31 -3.13 16.08 -3.25
CA GLY A 31 -2.61 16.46 -1.93
C GLY A 31 -1.17 15.98 -1.70
N LEU A 32 -0.37 15.91 -2.79
CA LEU A 32 1.02 15.51 -2.72
C LEU A 32 1.92 16.65 -2.22
N SER A 33 3.06 16.30 -1.63
CA SER A 33 4.10 17.27 -1.30
C SER A 33 4.70 17.88 -2.58
N VAL A 34 5.32 19.05 -2.46
CA VAL A 34 6.07 19.67 -3.57
C VAL A 34 7.12 18.73 -4.14
N TYR A 35 7.80 18.00 -3.25
CA TYR A 35 8.82 17.03 -3.63
C TYR A 35 8.23 15.85 -4.41
N ASP A 36 7.19 15.20 -3.88
CA ASP A 36 6.56 14.05 -4.53
C ASP A 36 5.99 14.41 -5.89
N ALA A 37 5.28 15.55 -5.97
CA ALA A 37 4.75 16.07 -7.22
C ALA A 37 5.85 16.38 -8.25
N SER A 38 7.02 16.87 -7.79
CA SER A 38 8.15 17.16 -8.69
C SER A 38 8.80 15.88 -9.22
N VAL A 39 8.94 14.86 -8.39
CA VAL A 39 9.48 13.56 -8.80
C VAL A 39 8.51 12.85 -9.77
N LEU A 40 7.24 12.76 -9.40
CA LEU A 40 6.22 12.07 -10.20
C LEU A 40 5.86 12.78 -11.53
N ALA A 41 6.15 14.07 -11.65
CA ALA A 41 5.99 14.84 -12.88
C ALA A 41 7.34 15.15 -13.55
N SER A 42 8.40 14.39 -13.25
CA SER A 42 9.74 14.60 -13.82
C SER A 42 9.80 14.27 -15.30
N SER A 43 9.07 13.26 -15.74
CA SER A 43 8.85 12.93 -17.15
C SER A 43 7.36 12.71 -17.42
N ARG A 44 6.99 12.68 -18.69
CA ARG A 44 5.63 12.40 -19.11
C ARG A 44 5.24 10.96 -18.76
N GLU A 45 6.12 10.05 -19.07
CA GLU A 45 5.95 8.60 -18.86
C GLU A 45 5.73 8.30 -17.38
N GLN A 46 6.51 8.92 -16.49
CA GLN A 46 6.37 8.79 -15.05
C GLN A 46 5.03 9.32 -14.55
N ALA A 47 4.62 10.48 -15.04
CA ALA A 47 3.36 11.08 -14.65
C ALA A 47 2.16 10.27 -15.14
N ASP A 48 2.19 9.81 -16.38
CA ASP A 48 1.12 9.02 -16.98
C ASP A 48 0.99 7.66 -16.27
N TYR A 49 2.12 7.04 -15.91
CA TYR A 49 2.14 5.81 -15.10
C TYR A 49 1.49 6.05 -13.72
N PHE A 50 1.92 7.09 -13.01
CA PHE A 50 1.36 7.45 -11.70
C PHE A 50 -0.15 7.73 -11.77
N GLU A 51 -0.61 8.54 -12.71
CA GLU A 51 -2.02 8.88 -12.88
C GLU A 51 -2.86 7.62 -13.15
N LYS A 52 -2.32 6.70 -13.95
CA LYS A 52 -2.99 5.42 -14.21
C LYS A 52 -3.11 4.57 -12.96
N VAL A 53 -2.05 4.47 -12.17
CA VAL A 53 -2.10 3.76 -10.86
C VAL A 53 -3.15 4.39 -9.95
N VAL A 54 -3.17 5.73 -9.82
CA VAL A 54 -4.16 6.44 -8.99
C VAL A 54 -5.58 6.20 -9.46
N SER A 55 -5.81 6.20 -10.77
CA SER A 55 -7.15 5.97 -11.34
C SER A 55 -7.73 4.62 -10.96
N ILE A 56 -6.90 3.63 -10.75
CA ILE A 56 -7.29 2.25 -10.37
C ILE A 56 -7.35 2.10 -8.85
N ALA A 57 -6.30 2.48 -8.15
CA ALA A 57 -6.19 2.31 -6.71
C ALA A 57 -7.11 3.27 -5.92
N GLY A 58 -7.41 4.44 -6.47
CA GLY A 58 -8.21 5.48 -5.82
C GLY A 58 -7.56 6.03 -4.53
N ASP A 59 -6.23 5.95 -4.41
CA ASP A 59 -5.44 6.49 -3.32
C ASP A 59 -4.10 7.02 -3.85
N ALA A 60 -4.02 8.34 -3.97
CA ALA A 60 -2.87 8.99 -4.56
C ALA A 60 -1.61 8.95 -3.68
N LYS A 61 -1.75 8.98 -2.35
CA LYS A 61 -0.61 8.92 -1.43
C LYS A 61 0.00 7.53 -1.40
N LEU A 62 -0.84 6.50 -1.37
CA LEU A 62 -0.41 5.13 -1.45
C LEU A 62 0.29 4.86 -2.81
N ALA A 63 -0.32 5.31 -3.91
CA ALA A 63 0.25 5.20 -5.24
C ALA A 63 1.61 5.91 -5.35
N ALA A 64 1.72 7.15 -4.87
CA ALA A 64 2.97 7.91 -4.87
C ALA A 64 4.09 7.16 -4.14
N ASN A 65 3.81 6.67 -2.93
CA ASN A 65 4.79 5.91 -2.15
C ASN A 65 5.28 4.66 -2.90
N TRP A 66 4.36 3.88 -3.49
CA TRP A 66 4.75 2.66 -4.21
C TRP A 66 5.50 2.93 -5.52
N VAL A 67 5.08 3.93 -6.28
CA VAL A 67 5.76 4.31 -7.52
C VAL A 67 7.16 4.87 -7.23
N MET A 68 7.31 5.74 -6.22
CA MET A 68 8.58 6.38 -5.92
C MET A 68 9.54 5.46 -5.18
N VAL A 69 9.06 4.65 -4.23
CA VAL A 69 9.92 3.84 -3.35
C VAL A 69 10.12 2.44 -3.91
N GLU A 70 9.05 1.65 -4.02
CA GLU A 70 9.17 0.23 -4.37
C GLU A 70 9.50 0.03 -5.86
N LEU A 71 8.72 0.65 -6.73
CA LEU A 71 8.98 0.58 -8.18
C LEU A 71 10.28 1.31 -8.54
N GLY A 72 10.49 2.52 -8.01
CA GLY A 72 11.72 3.27 -8.24
C GLY A 72 12.97 2.52 -7.80
N SER A 73 12.93 1.84 -6.66
CA SER A 73 14.02 0.98 -6.20
C SER A 73 14.29 -0.20 -7.14
N LEU A 74 13.22 -0.81 -7.67
CA LEU A 74 13.31 -1.91 -8.62
C LEU A 74 13.95 -1.45 -9.93
N LEU A 75 13.45 -0.35 -10.52
CA LEU A 75 13.95 0.23 -11.76
C LEU A 75 15.44 0.61 -11.63
N ASN A 76 15.80 1.30 -10.54
CA ASN A 76 17.19 1.67 -10.27
C ASN A 76 18.13 0.45 -10.17
N LYS A 77 17.69 -0.62 -9.53
CA LYS A 77 18.47 -1.86 -9.41
C LYS A 77 18.68 -2.56 -10.75
N GLN A 78 17.71 -2.45 -11.64
CA GLN A 78 17.75 -3.09 -12.96
C GLN A 78 18.29 -2.17 -14.06
N GLY A 79 18.47 -0.88 -13.77
CA GLY A 79 18.91 0.12 -14.76
C GLY A 79 17.86 0.39 -15.83
N LEU A 80 16.57 0.29 -15.46
CA LEU A 80 15.41 0.46 -16.36
C LEU A 80 14.75 1.83 -16.15
N GLU A 81 14.17 2.34 -17.21
CA GLU A 81 13.25 3.49 -17.17
C GLU A 81 11.81 3.06 -16.88
N ILE A 82 10.93 4.00 -16.60
CA ILE A 82 9.55 3.71 -16.18
C ILE A 82 8.72 3.03 -17.28
N ASP A 83 8.97 3.32 -18.53
CA ASP A 83 8.34 2.70 -19.70
C ASP A 83 8.78 1.23 -19.92
N GLU A 84 9.91 0.84 -19.34
CA GLU A 84 10.43 -0.52 -19.32
C GLU A 84 10.05 -1.30 -18.04
N ALA A 85 9.20 -0.71 -17.20
CA ALA A 85 8.83 -1.28 -15.90
C ALA A 85 8.26 -2.71 -16.04
N PRO A 86 8.80 -3.69 -15.30
CA PRO A 86 8.34 -5.09 -15.37
C PRO A 86 6.94 -5.28 -14.76
N VAL A 87 6.45 -4.29 -14.02
CA VAL A 87 5.09 -4.24 -13.46
C VAL A 87 4.37 -3.08 -14.11
N SER A 88 3.27 -3.34 -14.82
CA SER A 88 2.48 -2.28 -15.45
C SER A 88 1.71 -1.44 -14.43
N ALA A 89 1.29 -0.25 -14.83
CA ALA A 89 0.48 0.63 -13.99
C ALA A 89 -0.85 -0.03 -13.58
N GLU A 90 -1.44 -0.84 -14.46
CA GLU A 90 -2.64 -1.61 -14.19
C GLU A 90 -2.41 -2.68 -13.13
N GLN A 91 -1.31 -3.41 -13.24
CA GLN A 91 -0.94 -4.45 -12.26
C GLN A 91 -0.66 -3.83 -10.89
N LEU A 92 0.12 -2.75 -10.86
CA LEU A 92 0.41 -2.05 -9.60
C LEU A 92 -0.87 -1.48 -8.98
N GLY A 93 -1.70 -0.79 -9.76
CA GLY A 93 -2.98 -0.24 -9.30
C GLY A 93 -3.92 -1.30 -8.74
N GLY A 94 -4.03 -2.46 -9.41
CA GLY A 94 -4.80 -3.61 -8.94
C GLY A 94 -4.28 -4.17 -7.61
N MET A 95 -2.97 -4.28 -7.44
CA MET A 95 -2.36 -4.69 -6.17
C MET A 95 -2.63 -3.68 -5.05
N LEU A 96 -2.51 -2.37 -5.31
CA LEU A 96 -2.80 -1.34 -4.32
C LEU A 96 -4.26 -1.35 -3.88
N LEU A 97 -5.18 -1.68 -4.79
CA LEU A 97 -6.58 -1.86 -4.46
C LEU A 97 -6.75 -3.00 -3.42
N ARG A 98 -5.97 -4.08 -3.52
CA ARG A 98 -5.98 -5.19 -2.55
C ARG A 98 -5.38 -4.84 -1.19
N ILE A 99 -4.50 -3.84 -1.13
CA ILE A 99 -4.07 -3.26 0.16
C ILE A 99 -5.21 -2.44 0.76
N LYS A 100 -5.88 -1.63 -0.05
CA LYS A 100 -6.93 -0.72 0.40
C LYS A 100 -8.18 -1.45 0.90
N ASP A 101 -8.55 -2.55 0.25
CA ASP A 101 -9.67 -3.41 0.67
C ASP A 101 -9.31 -4.42 1.77
N ASN A 102 -8.08 -4.37 2.29
CA ASN A 102 -7.55 -5.27 3.32
C ASN A 102 -7.48 -6.75 2.89
N THR A 103 -7.48 -7.05 1.59
CA THR A 103 -7.24 -8.42 1.09
C THR A 103 -5.82 -8.88 1.42
N ILE A 104 -4.85 -7.95 1.37
CA ILE A 104 -3.44 -8.20 1.75
C ILE A 104 -2.91 -7.06 2.61
N SER A 105 -1.95 -7.36 3.48
CA SER A 105 -1.19 -6.35 4.23
C SER A 105 -0.09 -5.73 3.37
N GLY A 106 0.40 -4.54 3.76
CA GLY A 106 1.53 -3.90 3.09
C GLY A 106 2.79 -4.78 3.03
N LYS A 107 3.01 -5.64 4.03
CA LYS A 107 4.11 -6.61 4.03
C LYS A 107 3.91 -7.69 2.97
N ILE A 108 2.70 -8.23 2.87
CA ILE A 108 2.36 -9.24 1.85
C ILE A 108 2.43 -8.61 0.46
N ALA A 109 1.99 -7.36 0.30
CA ALA A 109 2.04 -6.64 -0.97
C ALA A 109 3.46 -6.55 -1.54
N LYS A 110 4.49 -6.40 -0.71
CA LYS A 110 5.90 -6.43 -1.19
C LYS A 110 6.26 -7.78 -1.83
N THR A 111 5.85 -8.88 -1.20
CA THR A 111 6.06 -10.22 -1.76
C THR A 111 5.28 -10.42 -3.07
N VAL A 112 4.05 -9.89 -3.14
CA VAL A 112 3.24 -9.93 -4.37
C VAL A 112 3.88 -9.09 -5.47
N PHE A 113 4.37 -7.90 -5.13
CA PHE A 113 5.06 -7.01 -6.06
C PHE A 113 6.33 -7.66 -6.65
N GLU A 114 7.16 -8.29 -5.82
CA GLU A 114 8.35 -9.02 -6.27
C GLU A 114 7.98 -10.17 -7.23
N ALA A 115 6.90 -10.90 -6.94
CA ALA A 115 6.41 -11.96 -7.79
C ALA A 115 5.87 -11.43 -9.12
N MET A 116 5.13 -10.30 -9.13
CA MET A 116 4.70 -9.64 -10.36
C MET A 116 5.90 -9.18 -11.20
N ALA A 117 6.90 -8.58 -10.56
CA ALA A 117 8.14 -8.16 -11.24
C ALA A 117 8.93 -9.32 -11.84
N SER A 118 8.77 -10.52 -11.29
CA SER A 118 9.35 -11.76 -11.83
C SER A 118 8.49 -12.40 -12.92
N GLY A 119 7.35 -11.81 -13.28
CA GLY A 119 6.47 -12.31 -14.34
C GLY A 119 5.56 -13.47 -13.94
N GLU A 120 5.31 -13.68 -12.63
CA GLU A 120 4.47 -14.80 -12.15
C GLU A 120 2.96 -14.61 -12.43
N GLY A 121 2.54 -13.41 -12.81
CA GLY A 121 1.15 -13.07 -13.11
C GLY A 121 0.70 -11.75 -12.51
N ASN A 122 -0.60 -11.53 -12.43
CA ASN A 122 -1.19 -10.37 -11.76
C ASN A 122 -1.34 -10.60 -10.25
N ALA A 123 -1.67 -9.51 -9.51
CA ALA A 123 -1.78 -9.58 -8.06
C ALA A 123 -2.78 -10.62 -7.56
N ASP A 124 -3.96 -10.70 -8.16
CA ASP A 124 -5.02 -11.62 -7.74
C ASP A 124 -4.61 -13.09 -7.94
N GLU A 125 -4.01 -13.40 -9.08
CA GLU A 125 -3.49 -14.75 -9.37
C GLU A 125 -2.42 -15.18 -8.38
N ILE A 126 -1.49 -14.29 -8.05
CA ILE A 126 -0.42 -14.56 -7.08
C ILE A 126 -0.97 -14.74 -5.68
N ILE A 127 -1.91 -13.86 -5.26
CA ILE A 127 -2.56 -13.92 -3.95
C ILE A 127 -3.30 -15.25 -3.79
N ASP A 128 -4.06 -15.68 -4.78
CA ASP A 128 -4.82 -16.93 -4.74
C ASP A 128 -3.90 -18.15 -4.78
N LYS A 129 -2.95 -18.19 -5.72
CA LYS A 129 -2.01 -19.29 -5.89
C LYS A 129 -1.14 -19.54 -4.65
N ARG A 130 -0.69 -18.46 -3.99
CA ARG A 130 0.16 -18.54 -2.80
C ARG A 130 -0.63 -18.51 -1.49
N GLY A 131 -1.96 -18.40 -1.54
CA GLY A 131 -2.84 -18.33 -0.37
C GLY A 131 -2.49 -17.16 0.55
N LEU A 132 -2.26 -15.98 -0.02
CA LEU A 132 -1.77 -14.80 0.69
C LEU A 132 -2.89 -13.88 1.19
N LYS A 133 -4.16 -14.25 1.02
CA LYS A 133 -5.29 -13.47 1.53
C LYS A 133 -5.15 -13.27 3.03
N GLN A 134 -5.35 -12.02 3.47
CA GLN A 134 -5.34 -11.67 4.87
C GLN A 134 -6.56 -12.30 5.57
N VAL A 135 -6.34 -12.86 6.76
CA VAL A 135 -7.43 -13.34 7.60
C VAL A 135 -8.05 -12.14 8.30
N THR A 136 -9.27 -11.81 7.92
CA THR A 136 -10.07 -10.71 8.52
C THR A 136 -11.25 -11.25 9.34
N ASP A 137 -11.43 -12.57 9.40
CA ASP A 137 -12.43 -13.20 10.24
C ASP A 137 -12.03 -13.07 11.71
N SER A 138 -12.78 -12.28 12.45
CA SER A 138 -12.56 -12.02 13.88
C SER A 138 -12.63 -13.29 14.72
N GLY A 139 -13.41 -14.27 14.32
CA GLY A 139 -13.50 -15.57 14.99
C GLY A 139 -12.22 -16.39 14.81
N ALA A 140 -11.70 -16.45 13.61
CA ALA A 140 -10.45 -17.15 13.31
C ALA A 140 -9.24 -16.47 14.01
N ILE A 141 -9.20 -15.14 13.99
CA ILE A 141 -8.17 -14.36 14.69
C ILE A 141 -8.29 -14.59 16.20
N SER A 142 -9.52 -14.56 16.77
CA SER A 142 -9.76 -14.79 18.18
C SER A 142 -9.25 -16.17 18.63
N ALA A 143 -9.51 -17.23 17.87
CA ALA A 143 -9.03 -18.58 18.18
C ALA A 143 -7.49 -18.65 18.22
N VAL A 144 -6.81 -18.05 17.23
CA VAL A 144 -5.34 -17.97 17.22
C VAL A 144 -4.79 -17.20 18.41
N LEU A 145 -5.49 -16.13 18.82
CA LEU A 145 -5.12 -15.35 20.01
C LEU A 145 -5.31 -16.15 21.31
N ASP A 146 -6.39 -16.90 21.42
CA ASP A 146 -6.66 -17.75 22.60
C ASP A 146 -5.58 -18.82 22.77
N ASP A 147 -5.24 -19.52 21.70
CA ASP A 147 -4.15 -20.50 21.71
C ASP A 147 -2.79 -19.87 22.06
N MET A 148 -2.51 -18.69 21.51
CA MET A 148 -1.28 -17.97 21.78
C MET A 148 -1.21 -17.47 23.23
N LEU A 149 -2.29 -16.92 23.77
CA LEU A 149 -2.36 -16.46 25.15
C LEU A 149 -2.24 -17.63 26.13
N ALA A 150 -2.89 -18.76 25.85
CA ALA A 150 -2.76 -19.98 26.64
C ALA A 150 -1.31 -20.51 26.67
N ALA A 151 -0.62 -20.48 25.54
CA ALA A 151 0.78 -20.86 25.43
C ALA A 151 1.74 -19.90 26.16
N ASN A 152 1.30 -18.68 26.48
CA ASN A 152 2.09 -17.64 27.15
C ASN A 152 1.42 -17.17 28.47
N ALA A 153 0.78 -18.08 29.20
CA ALA A 153 0.00 -17.77 30.42
C ALA A 153 0.79 -16.98 31.46
N GLU A 154 2.05 -17.34 31.68
CA GLU A 154 2.93 -16.65 32.63
C GLU A 154 3.14 -15.17 32.23
N GLN A 155 3.36 -14.89 30.95
CA GLN A 155 3.53 -13.52 30.45
C GLN A 155 2.22 -12.73 30.52
N VAL A 156 1.07 -13.40 30.38
CA VAL A 156 -0.26 -12.77 30.55
C VAL A 156 -0.43 -12.34 32.01
N GLU A 157 -0.09 -13.17 32.99
CA GLU A 157 -0.12 -12.81 34.41
C GLU A 157 0.84 -11.64 34.71
N GLN A 158 2.04 -11.68 34.18
CA GLN A 158 2.99 -10.58 34.30
C GLN A 158 2.46 -9.28 33.68
N TYR A 159 1.79 -9.34 32.54
CA TYR A 159 1.14 -8.19 31.92
C TYR A 159 0.05 -7.58 32.81
N ARG A 160 -0.80 -8.42 33.41
CA ARG A 160 -1.89 -7.99 34.30
C ARG A 160 -1.35 -7.35 35.59
N ALA A 161 -0.24 -7.85 36.10
CA ALA A 161 0.44 -7.31 37.30
C ALA A 161 1.33 -6.08 37.03
N ALA A 162 1.64 -5.80 35.75
CA ALA A 162 2.58 -4.72 35.39
C ALA A 162 1.93 -3.33 35.45
N ASP A 163 2.78 -2.31 35.63
CA ASP A 163 2.41 -0.90 35.46
C ASP A 163 2.19 -0.55 33.99
N GLU A 164 1.54 0.60 33.74
CA GLU A 164 1.15 1.02 32.38
C GLU A 164 2.35 1.13 31.41
N ALA A 165 3.51 1.59 31.88
CA ALA A 165 4.72 1.74 31.09
C ALA A 165 5.29 0.38 30.63
N LYS A 166 5.23 -0.64 31.50
CA LYS A 166 5.64 -2.02 31.18
C LYS A 166 4.62 -2.70 30.30
N ARG A 167 3.31 -2.49 30.55
CA ARG A 167 2.23 -3.03 29.71
C ARG A 167 2.41 -2.70 28.23
N GLY A 168 2.77 -1.47 27.90
CA GLY A 168 3.01 -1.04 26.53
C GLY A 168 4.08 -1.87 25.80
N LYS A 169 5.19 -2.18 26.50
CA LYS A 169 6.26 -3.03 25.92
C LYS A 169 5.83 -4.49 25.79
N MET A 170 5.14 -5.01 26.80
CA MET A 170 4.64 -6.38 26.80
C MET A 170 3.52 -6.57 25.76
N PHE A 171 2.69 -5.56 25.53
CA PHE A 171 1.67 -5.58 24.47
C PHE A 171 2.32 -5.79 23.10
N GLY A 172 3.40 -5.07 22.79
CA GLY A 172 4.19 -5.27 21.57
C GLY A 172 4.71 -6.70 21.40
N PHE A 173 5.12 -7.37 22.50
CA PHE A 173 5.50 -8.77 22.47
C PHE A 173 4.32 -9.66 22.04
N PHE A 174 3.14 -9.49 22.65
CA PHE A 174 1.95 -10.29 22.29
C PHE A 174 1.51 -10.06 20.84
N VAL A 175 1.54 -8.82 20.37
CA VAL A 175 1.26 -8.49 18.95
C VAL A 175 2.23 -9.23 18.03
N GLY A 176 3.52 -9.24 18.37
CA GLY A 176 4.54 -9.97 17.61
C GLY A 176 4.29 -11.48 17.57
N GLN A 177 3.93 -12.08 18.71
CA GLN A 177 3.59 -13.51 18.80
C GLN A 177 2.32 -13.85 18.00
N ALA A 178 1.28 -13.01 18.10
CA ALA A 178 0.03 -13.19 17.34
C ALA A 178 0.27 -13.11 15.82
N MET A 179 1.07 -12.15 15.39
CA MET A 179 1.44 -12.02 13.96
C MET A 179 2.28 -13.22 13.49
N LYS A 180 3.15 -13.75 14.33
CA LYS A 180 3.92 -14.96 14.03
C LYS A 180 3.02 -16.20 13.96
N ALA A 181 2.12 -16.39 14.90
CA ALA A 181 1.17 -17.49 14.93
C ALA A 181 0.24 -17.50 13.71
N SER A 182 -0.22 -16.32 13.27
CA SER A 182 -1.01 -16.15 12.05
C SER A 182 -0.19 -16.17 10.75
N LYS A 183 1.13 -16.39 10.82
CA LYS A 183 2.07 -16.31 9.68
C LYS A 183 2.01 -14.98 8.94
N GLY A 184 1.71 -13.88 9.64
CA GLY A 184 1.56 -12.54 9.08
C GLY A 184 0.27 -12.31 8.29
N LYS A 185 -0.69 -13.23 8.33
CA LYS A 185 -1.96 -13.15 7.59
C LYS A 185 -3.09 -12.46 8.38
N ALA A 186 -3.00 -12.37 9.71
CA ALA A 186 -4.00 -11.65 10.50
C ALA A 186 -3.92 -10.15 10.26
N ASN A 187 -5.09 -9.47 10.25
CA ASN A 187 -5.14 -8.02 10.17
C ASN A 187 -4.58 -7.41 11.46
N PRO A 188 -3.48 -6.61 11.41
CA PRO A 188 -2.83 -6.08 12.60
C PRO A 188 -3.74 -5.22 13.47
N GLN A 189 -4.68 -4.48 12.86
CA GLN A 189 -5.60 -3.62 13.59
C GLN A 189 -6.60 -4.47 14.39
N GLN A 190 -7.18 -5.49 13.78
CA GLN A 190 -8.08 -6.43 14.46
C GLN A 190 -7.35 -7.23 15.54
N VAL A 191 -6.10 -7.63 15.29
CA VAL A 191 -5.26 -8.29 16.32
C VAL A 191 -5.09 -7.37 17.52
N ASN A 192 -4.77 -6.09 17.32
CA ASN A 192 -4.60 -5.14 18.41
C ASN A 192 -5.87 -4.95 19.23
N GLU A 193 -7.02 -4.79 18.58
CA GLU A 193 -8.32 -4.59 19.24
C GLU A 193 -8.74 -5.83 20.06
N LEU A 194 -8.68 -7.02 19.46
CA LEU A 194 -9.03 -8.27 20.12
C LEU A 194 -8.05 -8.62 21.25
N LEU A 195 -6.76 -8.41 21.03
CA LEU A 195 -5.72 -8.68 22.01
C LEU A 195 -5.88 -7.77 23.23
N LYS A 196 -6.14 -6.49 23.04
CA LYS A 196 -6.41 -5.55 24.10
C LYS A 196 -7.62 -5.99 24.93
N SER A 197 -8.72 -6.33 24.29
CA SER A 197 -9.92 -6.83 24.96
C SER A 197 -9.67 -8.09 25.78
N LYS A 198 -8.87 -9.05 25.27
CA LYS A 198 -8.58 -10.32 25.96
C LYS A 198 -7.56 -10.19 27.12
N LEU A 199 -6.65 -9.24 27.03
CA LEU A 199 -5.67 -8.99 28.10
C LEU A 199 -6.23 -8.17 29.26
N GLU A 200 -7.24 -7.34 28.98
CA GLU A 200 -7.90 -6.47 29.96
C GLU A 200 -9.12 -7.16 30.63
N SER A 201 -9.62 -8.27 30.07
CA SER A 201 -10.64 -9.13 30.67
C SER A 201 -10.00 -10.08 31.70
#